data_ef10d77dcd67108c923d2d12a0bb6865
#
_entry.id   ef10d77dcd67108c923d2d12a0bb6865
#
_cell.length_a   1.000
_cell.length_b   1.000
_cell.length_c   1.000
_cell.angle_alpha   90.00
_cell.angle_beta   90.00
_cell.angle_gamma   90.00
#
_symmetry.space_group_name_H-M   'P 1'
#
loop_
_entity.id
_entity.type
_entity.pdbx_description
1 polymer ?
#
loop_
_entity_poly.entity_id
_entity_poly.type
_entity_poly.pdbx_seq_one_letter_code
_entity_poly.pdbx_strand_id
1 'polypeptide(L)'
;MSAHDARAARATEAKALKSDSFGRISLMRGADGGLFVRRDLRHVPLWLRLPAWWLARREARGLAAVAGMQDVPQLLAWNGRQLDRSYMSGDAMYQRPPYGDLIYFRRARRLLQGLHRRGLAHNDLAKEANWLVLDDGRPAIIDFQLAVRGDPRSRWMRLLAREDLRHLLKHKRMYCRASLTPVEKRVLKRTSWLRDVWFRTGKPVYRVVTRKILKWEDNEGQGPKP
;
A
#
# COMPACT_ATOMS: atom_id res chain seq x y z
N MET A 1 4.75 21.50 -20.47
CA MET A 1 5.48 20.24 -20.21
C MET A 1 6.03 20.34 -18.80
N SER A 2 5.64 19.45 -17.87
CA SER A 2 6.13 19.53 -16.48
C SER A 2 7.59 19.07 -16.41
N ALA A 3 8.32 19.49 -15.37
CA ALA A 3 9.69 19.04 -15.13
C ALA A 3 9.80 17.50 -15.08
N HIS A 4 8.73 16.84 -14.62
CA HIS A 4 8.65 15.37 -14.60
C HIS A 4 8.49 14.78 -16.00
N ASP A 5 7.74 15.41 -16.91
CA ASP A 5 7.55 14.91 -18.29
C ASP A 5 8.88 14.85 -19.05
N ALA A 6 9.72 15.88 -18.91
CA ALA A 6 11.06 15.91 -19.50
C ALA A 6 12.00 14.84 -18.90
N ARG A 7 11.90 14.60 -17.58
CA ARG A 7 12.62 13.55 -16.87
C ARG A 7 12.18 12.15 -17.31
N ALA A 8 10.88 11.93 -17.47
CA ALA A 8 10.28 10.65 -17.81
C ALA A 8 10.50 10.24 -19.27
N ALA A 9 10.64 11.21 -20.19
CA ALA A 9 10.84 10.97 -21.63
C ALA A 9 12.15 10.26 -21.97
N ARG A 10 13.19 10.43 -21.13
CA ARG A 10 14.53 9.82 -21.30
C ARG A 10 14.86 8.82 -20.19
N ALA A 11 13.86 8.37 -19.45
CA ALA A 11 14.08 7.45 -18.34
C ALA A 11 14.36 6.04 -18.86
N THR A 12 15.34 5.38 -18.25
CA THR A 12 15.71 3.99 -18.50
C THR A 12 15.18 3.09 -17.38
N GLU A 13 14.84 1.85 -17.72
CA GLU A 13 14.45 0.87 -16.71
C GLU A 13 15.70 0.38 -15.97
N ALA A 14 15.76 0.65 -14.65
CA ALA A 14 16.85 0.19 -13.81
C ALA A 14 16.60 -1.24 -13.29
N LYS A 15 15.33 -1.60 -12.98
CA LYS A 15 14.95 -2.93 -12.49
C LYS A 15 13.46 -3.17 -12.69
N ALA A 16 13.09 -4.35 -13.19
CA ALA A 16 11.71 -4.84 -13.12
C ALA A 16 11.41 -5.25 -11.69
N LEU A 17 10.37 -4.67 -11.07
CA LEU A 17 9.98 -4.98 -9.68
C LEU A 17 8.89 -6.06 -9.66
N LYS A 18 7.88 -5.93 -10.52
CA LYS A 18 6.77 -6.86 -10.61
C LYS A 18 6.15 -6.78 -12.01
N SER A 19 5.77 -7.94 -12.53
CA SER A 19 4.94 -8.01 -13.73
C SER A 19 3.79 -8.96 -13.45
N ASP A 20 2.57 -8.48 -13.53
CA ASP A 20 1.37 -9.27 -13.35
C ASP A 20 0.31 -8.90 -14.39
N SER A 21 -0.85 -9.56 -14.33
CA SER A 21 -1.96 -9.31 -15.25
C SER A 21 -2.55 -7.88 -15.17
N PHE A 22 -2.22 -7.12 -14.13
CA PHE A 22 -2.67 -5.74 -13.90
C PHE A 22 -1.64 -4.67 -14.29
N GLY A 23 -0.51 -5.08 -14.91
CA GLY A 23 0.51 -4.19 -15.42
C GLY A 23 1.92 -4.53 -14.98
N ARG A 24 2.88 -3.83 -15.57
CA ARG A 24 4.29 -3.94 -15.23
C ARG A 24 4.68 -2.81 -14.28
N ILE A 25 5.35 -3.16 -13.19
CA ILE A 25 5.91 -2.20 -12.23
C ILE A 25 7.42 -2.27 -12.34
N SER A 26 8.04 -1.15 -12.69
CA SER A 26 9.49 -1.04 -12.88
C SER A 26 10.06 0.12 -12.07
N LEU A 27 11.26 -0.08 -11.54
CA LEU A 27 12.09 1.00 -11.03
C LEU A 27 12.77 1.66 -12.24
N MET A 28 12.53 2.94 -12.39
CA MET A 28 13.06 3.77 -13.48
C MET A 28 14.13 4.70 -12.95
N ARG A 29 15.11 4.99 -13.79
CA ARG A 29 16.11 6.05 -13.57
C ARG A 29 15.84 7.19 -14.53
N GLY A 30 15.55 8.36 -14.00
CA GLY A 30 15.35 9.58 -14.78
C GLY A 30 16.67 10.11 -15.37
N ALA A 31 16.57 11.04 -16.31
CA ALA A 31 17.74 11.69 -16.93
C ALA A 31 18.60 12.46 -15.90
N ASP A 32 18.02 12.87 -14.78
CA ASP A 32 18.69 13.51 -13.64
C ASP A 32 19.33 12.51 -12.66
N GLY A 33 19.31 11.20 -12.98
CA GLY A 33 19.80 10.12 -12.12
C GLY A 33 18.84 9.71 -11.01
N GLY A 34 17.76 10.46 -10.76
CA GLY A 34 16.81 10.16 -9.69
C GLY A 34 15.94 8.95 -10.00
N LEU A 35 15.62 8.18 -8.95
CA LEU A 35 14.81 6.97 -9.07
C LEU A 35 13.32 7.27 -8.89
N PHE A 36 12.48 6.57 -9.65
CA PHE A 36 11.03 6.58 -9.48
C PHE A 36 10.43 5.24 -9.90
N VAL A 37 9.22 4.96 -9.44
CA VAL A 37 8.50 3.73 -9.77
C VAL A 37 7.44 4.03 -10.82
N ARG A 38 7.48 3.29 -11.94
CA ARG A 38 6.48 3.35 -13.01
C ARG A 38 5.61 2.11 -12.99
N ARG A 39 4.31 2.32 -12.99
CA ARG A 39 3.32 1.30 -13.34
C ARG A 39 2.86 1.53 -14.77
N ASP A 40 3.05 0.55 -15.63
CA ASP A 40 2.69 0.61 -17.06
C ASP A 40 1.53 -0.35 -17.35
N LEU A 41 0.42 0.19 -17.87
CA LEU A 41 -0.79 -0.55 -18.22
C LEU A 41 -0.87 -0.89 -19.71
N ARG A 42 0.10 -0.51 -20.52
CA ARG A 42 0.03 -0.67 -22.00
C ARG A 42 -0.03 -2.13 -22.42
N HIS A 43 0.60 -3.02 -21.65
CA HIS A 43 0.69 -4.45 -21.93
C HIS A 43 -0.39 -5.28 -21.22
N VAL A 44 -1.36 -4.63 -20.57
CA VAL A 44 -2.47 -5.32 -19.90
C VAL A 44 -3.42 -5.90 -20.94
N PRO A 45 -3.82 -7.18 -20.82
CA PRO A 45 -4.82 -7.80 -21.70
C PRO A 45 -6.12 -6.98 -21.77
N LEU A 46 -6.77 -6.95 -22.95
CA LEU A 46 -7.95 -6.11 -23.20
C LEU A 46 -9.04 -6.26 -22.13
N TRP A 47 -9.33 -7.47 -21.72
CA TRP A 47 -10.36 -7.79 -20.72
C TRP A 47 -10.01 -7.35 -19.29
N LEU A 48 -8.74 -7.10 -18.98
CA LEU A 48 -8.27 -6.56 -17.69
C LEU A 48 -7.99 -5.06 -17.72
N ARG A 49 -8.04 -4.39 -18.87
CA ARG A 49 -7.69 -2.97 -18.98
C ARG A 49 -8.54 -2.07 -18.08
N LEU A 50 -9.85 -2.29 -18.04
CA LEU A 50 -10.75 -1.50 -17.20
C LEU A 50 -10.46 -1.66 -15.70
N PRO A 51 -10.38 -2.88 -15.13
CA PRO A 51 -10.02 -3.05 -13.72
C PRO A 51 -8.59 -2.56 -13.41
N ALA A 52 -7.61 -2.79 -14.28
CA ALA A 52 -6.25 -2.30 -14.09
C ALA A 52 -6.19 -0.76 -14.08
N TRP A 53 -6.87 -0.11 -15.04
CA TRP A 53 -6.99 1.33 -15.09
C TRP A 53 -7.70 1.89 -13.83
N TRP A 54 -8.76 1.25 -13.38
CA TRP A 54 -9.48 1.67 -12.19
C TRP A 54 -8.60 1.61 -10.93
N LEU A 55 -7.83 0.54 -10.75
CA LEU A 55 -6.88 0.39 -9.64
C LEU A 55 -5.78 1.46 -9.71
N ALA A 56 -5.17 1.68 -10.88
CA ALA A 56 -4.14 2.69 -11.06
C ALA A 56 -4.67 4.12 -10.84
N ARG A 57 -5.91 4.40 -11.31
CA ARG A 57 -6.58 5.68 -11.04
C ARG A 57 -6.87 5.88 -9.56
N ARG A 58 -7.26 4.82 -8.84
CA ARG A 58 -7.45 4.88 -7.37
C ARG A 58 -6.13 5.18 -6.68
N GLU A 59 -5.06 4.50 -7.06
CA GLU A 59 -3.72 4.76 -6.54
C GLU A 59 -3.30 6.22 -6.79
N ALA A 60 -3.45 6.72 -8.02
CA ALA A 60 -3.16 8.12 -8.35
C ALA A 60 -3.93 9.11 -7.47
N ARG A 61 -5.24 8.87 -7.26
CA ARG A 61 -6.09 9.71 -6.39
C ARG A 61 -5.68 9.62 -4.92
N GLY A 62 -5.28 8.42 -4.45
CA GLY A 62 -4.78 8.22 -3.10
C GLY A 62 -3.48 8.99 -2.87
N LEU A 63 -2.52 8.87 -3.79
CA LEU A 63 -1.26 9.59 -3.75
C LEU A 63 -1.44 11.11 -3.83
N ALA A 64 -2.35 11.60 -4.69
CA ALA A 64 -2.68 13.03 -4.76
C ALA A 64 -3.26 13.56 -3.42
N ALA A 65 -4.03 12.75 -2.70
CA ALA A 65 -4.59 13.14 -1.40
C ALA A 65 -3.54 13.25 -0.29
N VAL A 66 -2.39 12.59 -0.45
CA VAL A 66 -1.28 12.63 0.51
C VAL A 66 -0.08 13.44 0.00
N ALA A 67 -0.30 14.29 -1.00
CA ALA A 67 0.74 15.16 -1.53
C ALA A 67 1.42 15.96 -0.41
N GLY A 68 2.76 16.04 -0.44
CA GLY A 68 3.57 16.71 0.57
C GLY A 68 3.68 15.99 1.91
N MET A 69 3.08 14.81 2.08
CA MET A 69 3.24 14.00 3.27
C MET A 69 4.56 13.22 3.20
N GLN A 70 5.34 13.22 4.28
CA GLN A 70 6.54 12.40 4.38
C GLN A 70 6.21 10.92 4.56
N ASP A 71 7.17 10.05 4.24
CA ASP A 71 7.10 8.60 4.45
C ASP A 71 5.98 7.91 3.66
N VAL A 72 5.54 8.54 2.56
CA VAL A 72 4.63 7.97 1.55
C VAL A 72 5.10 8.37 0.15
N PRO A 73 4.89 7.55 -0.89
CA PRO A 73 5.24 7.92 -2.25
C PRO A 73 4.47 9.16 -2.70
N GLN A 74 5.13 10.02 -3.46
CA GLN A 74 4.51 11.18 -4.09
C GLN A 74 4.07 10.84 -5.51
N LEU A 75 2.89 11.28 -5.92
CA LEU A 75 2.45 11.19 -7.31
C LEU A 75 3.31 12.13 -8.16
N LEU A 76 4.00 11.60 -9.15
CA LEU A 76 4.81 12.36 -10.10
C LEU A 76 4.05 12.63 -11.39
N ALA A 77 3.41 11.59 -11.95
CA ALA A 77 2.56 11.73 -13.13
C ALA A 77 1.50 10.63 -13.20
N TRP A 78 0.39 10.95 -13.86
CA TRP A 78 -0.65 10.00 -14.26
C TRP A 78 -1.28 10.45 -15.59
N ASN A 79 -1.12 9.65 -16.64
CA ASN A 79 -1.63 9.95 -17.98
C ASN A 79 -2.74 8.98 -18.45
N GLY A 80 -3.31 8.18 -17.54
CA GLY A 80 -4.32 7.17 -17.86
C GLY A 80 -3.77 5.81 -18.31
N ARG A 81 -2.48 5.72 -18.66
CA ARG A 81 -1.81 4.46 -19.07
C ARG A 81 -0.56 4.15 -18.24
N GLN A 82 0.07 5.18 -17.73
CA GLN A 82 1.27 5.09 -16.91
C GLN A 82 1.08 5.93 -15.66
N LEU A 83 1.47 5.37 -14.50
CA LEU A 83 1.50 6.04 -13.22
C LEU A 83 2.94 6.05 -12.74
N ASP A 84 3.48 7.25 -12.55
CA ASP A 84 4.80 7.48 -11.97
C ASP A 84 4.68 8.02 -10.56
N ARG A 85 5.41 7.41 -9.63
CA ARG A 85 5.47 7.81 -8.23
C ARG A 85 6.90 7.82 -7.73
N SER A 86 7.20 8.60 -6.69
CA SER A 86 8.53 8.61 -6.10
C SER A 86 8.91 7.23 -5.58
N TYR A 87 10.19 6.89 -5.71
CA TYR A 87 10.74 5.69 -5.10
C TYR A 87 10.97 5.93 -3.60
N MET A 88 10.66 4.92 -2.80
CA MET A 88 10.93 4.88 -1.37
C MET A 88 12.03 3.86 -1.12
N SER A 89 13.21 4.33 -0.68
CA SER A 89 14.32 3.45 -0.29
C SER A 89 14.01 2.82 1.06
N GLY A 90 14.11 1.49 1.13
CA GLY A 90 13.85 0.73 2.34
C GLY A 90 13.39 -0.70 2.03
N ASP A 91 13.42 -1.54 3.05
CA ASP A 91 13.03 -2.94 2.98
C ASP A 91 11.59 -3.13 3.46
N ALA A 92 10.89 -4.10 2.89
CA ALA A 92 9.58 -4.49 3.40
C ALA A 92 9.69 -5.01 4.85
N MET A 93 8.65 -4.76 5.66
CA MET A 93 8.65 -5.12 7.08
C MET A 93 9.00 -6.59 7.35
N TYR A 94 8.60 -7.51 6.47
CA TYR A 94 8.95 -8.93 6.60
C TYR A 94 10.41 -9.23 6.26
N GLN A 95 11.09 -8.39 5.48
CA GLN A 95 12.52 -8.52 5.13
C GLN A 95 13.42 -7.92 6.21
N ARG A 96 12.99 -6.80 6.77
CA ARG A 96 13.66 -6.11 7.89
C ARG A 96 12.68 -5.90 9.05
N PRO A 97 12.39 -6.96 9.83
CA PRO A 97 11.39 -6.89 10.88
C PRO A 97 11.81 -5.96 12.01
N PRO A 98 10.93 -5.02 12.45
CA PRO A 98 11.23 -4.06 13.53
C PRO A 98 11.03 -4.71 14.91
N TYR A 99 11.80 -5.76 15.21
CA TYR A 99 11.73 -6.46 16.50
C TYR A 99 12.10 -5.53 17.66
N GLY A 100 11.22 -5.44 18.65
CA GLY A 100 11.43 -4.60 19.84
C GLY A 100 11.41 -3.09 19.59
N ASP A 101 11.31 -2.64 18.34
CA ASP A 101 11.37 -1.21 17.99
C ASP A 101 10.04 -0.50 18.26
N LEU A 102 9.88 0.00 19.48
CA LEU A 102 8.74 0.79 19.87
C LEU A 102 8.68 2.14 19.14
N ILE A 103 9.83 2.70 18.75
CA ILE A 103 9.90 4.01 18.06
C ILE A 103 9.31 3.86 16.66
N TYR A 104 9.66 2.79 15.94
CA TYR A 104 9.05 2.45 14.66
C TYR A 104 7.52 2.44 14.74
N PHE A 105 6.94 1.67 15.68
CA PHE A 105 5.48 1.56 15.81
C PHE A 105 4.80 2.86 16.26
N ARG A 106 5.47 3.71 17.05
CA ARG A 106 4.97 5.04 17.38
C ARG A 106 4.94 5.96 16.15
N ARG A 107 6.00 5.94 15.34
CA ARG A 107 6.08 6.70 14.08
C ARG A 107 5.06 6.19 13.07
N ALA A 108 4.94 4.87 12.88
CA ALA A 108 3.95 4.23 12.01
C ALA A 108 2.52 4.64 12.38
N ARG A 109 2.19 4.70 13.67
CA ARG A 109 0.89 5.19 14.13
C ARG A 109 0.66 6.66 13.79
N ARG A 110 1.67 7.53 13.94
CA ARG A 110 1.57 8.96 13.57
C ARG A 110 1.36 9.12 12.07
N LEU A 111 2.11 8.37 11.27
CA LEU A 111 1.98 8.32 9.81
C LEU A 111 0.55 7.95 9.40
N LEU A 112 0.02 6.88 9.98
CA LEU A 112 -1.35 6.41 9.75
C LEU A 112 -2.41 7.45 10.16
N GLN A 113 -2.22 8.12 11.31
CA GLN A 113 -3.09 9.22 11.73
C GLN A 113 -3.06 10.40 10.74
N GLY A 114 -1.89 10.67 10.14
CA GLY A 114 -1.72 11.68 9.09
C GLY A 114 -2.56 11.37 7.85
N LEU A 115 -2.57 10.10 7.40
CA LEU A 115 -3.44 9.62 6.31
C LEU A 115 -4.92 9.83 6.65
N HIS A 116 -5.33 9.36 7.82
CA HIS A 116 -6.75 9.42 8.23
C HIS A 116 -7.27 10.85 8.36
N ARG A 117 -6.44 11.80 8.87
CA ARG A 117 -6.80 13.23 8.93
C ARG A 117 -7.03 13.85 7.56
N ARG A 118 -6.34 13.36 6.52
CA ARG A 118 -6.54 13.75 5.12
C ARG A 118 -7.75 13.06 4.45
N GLY A 119 -8.52 12.30 5.22
CA GLY A 119 -9.67 11.56 4.72
C GLY A 119 -9.28 10.39 3.83
N LEU A 120 -8.13 9.76 4.09
CA LEU A 120 -7.66 8.59 3.34
C LEU A 120 -7.47 7.41 4.30
N ALA A 121 -8.14 6.29 4.03
CA ALA A 121 -7.86 4.98 4.63
C ALA A 121 -7.14 4.11 3.59
N HIS A 122 -6.10 3.42 4.01
CA HIS A 122 -5.25 2.63 3.11
C HIS A 122 -5.89 1.31 2.68
N ASN A 123 -6.53 0.62 3.62
CA ASN A 123 -7.34 -0.58 3.40
C ASN A 123 -6.59 -1.86 2.99
N ASP A 124 -5.24 -1.85 2.93
CA ASP A 124 -4.40 -3.01 2.61
C ASP A 124 -3.17 -3.12 3.52
N LEU A 125 -3.25 -2.61 4.74
CA LEU A 125 -2.15 -2.61 5.71
C LEU A 125 -2.00 -3.94 6.48
N ALA A 126 -2.80 -4.95 6.13
CA ALA A 126 -2.60 -6.32 6.60
C ALA A 126 -1.33 -6.95 6.02
N LYS A 127 -0.92 -6.51 4.82
CA LYS A 127 0.29 -6.97 4.14
C LYS A 127 1.52 -6.26 4.69
N GLU A 128 2.49 -7.01 5.18
CA GLU A 128 3.77 -6.48 5.64
C GLU A 128 4.58 -5.85 4.50
N ALA A 129 4.37 -6.32 3.26
CA ALA A 129 4.98 -5.74 2.06
C ALA A 129 4.58 -4.28 1.81
N ASN A 130 3.46 -3.81 2.36
CA ASN A 130 2.98 -2.43 2.22
C ASN A 130 3.55 -1.49 3.29
N TRP A 131 4.29 -2.04 4.27
CA TRP A 131 5.07 -1.31 5.24
C TRP A 131 6.54 -1.42 4.92
N LEU A 132 7.24 -0.30 4.85
CA LEU A 132 8.69 -0.28 4.70
C LEU A 132 9.36 0.12 6.01
N VAL A 133 10.56 -0.41 6.22
CA VAL A 133 11.55 0.10 7.16
C VAL A 133 12.59 0.81 6.33
N LEU A 134 12.59 2.14 6.35
CA LEU A 134 13.53 2.96 5.61
C LEU A 134 14.97 2.79 6.15
N ASP A 135 15.97 3.24 5.41
CA ASP A 135 17.38 3.10 5.78
C ASP A 135 17.68 3.72 7.16
N ASP A 136 16.99 4.80 7.52
CA ASP A 136 17.07 5.48 8.82
C ASP A 136 16.16 4.89 9.91
N GLY A 137 15.54 3.74 9.65
CA GLY A 137 14.63 3.05 10.57
C GLY A 137 13.23 3.65 10.67
N ARG A 138 12.89 4.66 9.87
CA ARG A 138 11.51 5.20 9.84
C ARG A 138 10.56 4.26 9.10
N PRO A 139 9.28 4.19 9.52
CA PRO A 139 8.25 3.51 8.76
C PRO A 139 7.85 4.32 7.52
N ALA A 140 7.58 3.64 6.41
CA ALA A 140 6.86 4.21 5.28
C ALA A 140 5.72 3.29 4.83
N ILE A 141 4.74 3.86 4.13
CA ILE A 141 3.58 3.13 3.61
C ILE A 141 3.58 3.26 2.09
N ILE A 142 3.42 2.13 1.39
CA ILE A 142 3.35 2.07 -0.08
C ILE A 142 2.08 1.33 -0.53
N ASP A 143 1.78 1.38 -1.82
CA ASP A 143 0.67 0.67 -2.49
C ASP A 143 -0.74 1.14 -2.11
N PHE A 144 -1.11 2.32 -2.63
CA PHE A 144 -2.40 2.96 -2.39
C PHE A 144 -3.56 2.49 -3.31
N GLN A 145 -3.42 1.34 -4.00
CA GLN A 145 -4.43 0.83 -4.94
C GLN A 145 -5.81 0.59 -4.30
N LEU A 146 -5.83 0.13 -3.04
CA LEU A 146 -7.05 -0.14 -2.30
C LEU A 146 -7.47 1.01 -1.38
N ALA A 147 -6.76 2.14 -1.43
CA ALA A 147 -7.07 3.29 -0.59
C ALA A 147 -8.46 3.86 -0.88
N VAL A 148 -9.17 4.23 0.17
CA VAL A 148 -10.50 4.85 0.11
C VAL A 148 -10.42 6.27 0.62
N ARG A 149 -10.95 7.21 -0.17
CA ARG A 149 -11.05 8.62 0.21
C ARG A 149 -12.47 8.97 0.62
N GLY A 150 -12.62 9.76 1.66
CA GLY A 150 -13.91 10.24 2.15
C GLY A 150 -13.78 11.29 3.24
N ASP A 151 -14.90 11.77 3.75
CA ASP A 151 -14.92 12.68 4.90
C ASP A 151 -14.38 11.96 6.15
N PRO A 152 -13.28 12.44 6.78
CA PRO A 152 -12.70 11.81 7.98
C PRO A 152 -13.67 11.76 9.17
N ARG A 153 -14.71 12.60 9.18
CA ARG A 153 -15.74 12.63 10.22
C ARG A 153 -16.85 11.59 10.00
N SER A 154 -16.97 11.03 8.80
CA SER A 154 -18.00 10.04 8.50
C SER A 154 -17.82 8.76 9.31
N ARG A 155 -18.92 8.09 9.63
CA ARG A 155 -18.89 6.79 10.36
C ARG A 155 -18.11 5.73 9.58
N TRP A 156 -18.26 5.74 8.25
CA TRP A 156 -17.58 4.81 7.36
C TRP A 156 -16.06 4.99 7.38
N MET A 157 -15.57 6.23 7.20
CA MET A 157 -14.13 6.52 7.24
C MET A 157 -13.52 6.19 8.61
N ARG A 158 -14.23 6.46 9.71
CA ARG A 158 -13.77 6.06 11.05
C ARG A 158 -13.67 4.55 11.22
N LEU A 159 -14.56 3.79 10.56
CA LEU A 159 -14.51 2.33 10.56
C LEU A 159 -13.28 1.82 9.81
N LEU A 160 -13.02 2.32 8.58
CA LEU A 160 -11.85 1.96 7.79
C LEU A 160 -10.54 2.36 8.50
N ALA A 161 -10.47 3.56 9.06
CA ALA A 161 -9.33 4.03 9.84
C ALA A 161 -9.04 3.13 11.07
N ARG A 162 -10.09 2.60 11.70
CA ARG A 162 -9.95 1.66 12.81
C ARG A 162 -9.39 0.31 12.36
N GLU A 163 -9.78 -0.17 11.16
CA GLU A 163 -9.23 -1.41 10.60
C GLU A 163 -7.77 -1.24 10.21
N ASP A 164 -7.39 -0.14 9.58
CA ASP A 164 -5.98 0.18 9.31
C ASP A 164 -5.14 0.17 10.60
N LEU A 165 -5.62 0.84 11.66
CA LEU A 165 -4.96 0.83 12.96
C LEU A 165 -4.87 -0.59 13.54
N ARG A 166 -5.91 -1.40 13.39
CA ARG A 166 -5.94 -2.77 13.87
C ARG A 166 -4.89 -3.64 13.17
N HIS A 167 -4.68 -3.43 11.85
CA HIS A 167 -3.62 -4.11 11.10
C HIS A 167 -2.22 -3.71 11.60
N LEU A 168 -1.97 -2.42 11.82
CA LEU A 168 -0.72 -1.96 12.43
C LEU A 168 -0.49 -2.60 13.82
N LEU A 169 -1.53 -2.69 14.64
CA LEU A 169 -1.42 -3.31 15.98
C LEU A 169 -1.21 -4.82 15.93
N LYS A 170 -1.65 -5.52 14.86
CA LYS A 170 -1.30 -6.92 14.65
C LYS A 170 0.19 -7.10 14.39
N HIS A 171 0.77 -6.25 13.53
CA HIS A 171 2.22 -6.24 13.31
C HIS A 171 2.98 -5.89 14.58
N LYS A 172 2.54 -4.86 15.34
CA LYS A 172 3.11 -4.55 16.64
C LYS A 172 3.05 -5.73 17.62
N ARG A 173 1.95 -6.49 17.61
CA ARG A 173 1.84 -7.70 18.44
C ARG A 173 2.81 -8.79 18.04
N MET A 174 3.13 -8.90 16.76
CA MET A 174 4.10 -9.87 16.24
C MET A 174 5.53 -9.48 16.62
N TYR A 175 5.91 -8.23 16.38
CA TYR A 175 7.29 -7.78 16.47
C TYR A 175 7.65 -7.08 17.80
N CYS A 176 6.67 -6.61 18.57
CA CYS A 176 6.87 -5.80 19.78
C CYS A 176 5.81 -6.09 20.85
N ARG A 177 5.55 -7.37 21.12
CA ARG A 177 4.43 -7.85 21.95
C ARG A 177 4.44 -7.29 23.38
N ALA A 178 5.60 -7.18 24.01
CA ALA A 178 5.73 -6.71 25.39
C ALA A 178 5.30 -5.24 25.55
N SER A 179 5.35 -4.44 24.47
CA SER A 179 5.02 -3.01 24.50
C SER A 179 3.55 -2.70 24.19
N LEU A 180 2.69 -3.70 24.09
CA LEU A 180 1.25 -3.50 23.86
C LEU A 180 0.57 -2.93 25.10
N THR A 181 -0.02 -1.75 24.96
CA THR A 181 -0.82 -1.11 26.02
C THR A 181 -2.16 -1.84 26.23
N PRO A 182 -2.81 -1.67 27.42
CA PRO A 182 -4.14 -2.24 27.66
C PRO A 182 -5.19 -1.79 26.63
N VAL A 183 -5.09 -0.55 26.14
CA VAL A 183 -5.99 -0.01 25.11
C VAL A 183 -5.78 -0.72 23.76
N GLU A 184 -4.53 -0.91 23.36
CA GLU A 184 -4.18 -1.61 22.11
C GLU A 184 -4.64 -3.07 22.17
N LYS A 185 -4.47 -3.74 23.31
CA LYS A 185 -4.99 -5.10 23.53
C LYS A 185 -6.52 -5.17 23.39
N ARG A 186 -7.26 -4.15 23.89
CA ARG A 186 -8.71 -4.05 23.69
C ARG A 186 -9.10 -3.86 22.23
N VAL A 187 -8.37 -3.02 21.48
CA VAL A 187 -8.60 -2.84 20.03
C VAL A 187 -8.40 -4.15 19.27
N LEU A 188 -7.36 -4.92 19.61
CA LEU A 188 -7.08 -6.21 18.97
C LEU A 188 -8.13 -7.29 19.30
N LYS A 189 -8.74 -7.26 20.51
CA LYS A 189 -9.79 -8.20 20.91
C LYS A 189 -11.14 -7.97 20.22
N ARG A 190 -11.42 -6.72 19.78
CA ARG A 190 -12.67 -6.43 19.06
C ARG A 190 -12.67 -7.15 17.72
N THR A 191 -13.72 -7.93 17.47
CA THR A 191 -13.94 -8.58 16.18
C THR A 191 -14.12 -7.53 15.09
N SER A 192 -13.50 -7.77 13.91
CA SER A 192 -13.70 -6.91 12.75
C SER A 192 -15.00 -7.31 12.06
N TRP A 193 -16.04 -6.49 12.19
CA TRP A 193 -17.28 -6.66 11.45
C TRP A 193 -17.03 -6.69 9.92
N LEU A 194 -16.11 -5.86 9.43
CA LEU A 194 -15.70 -5.86 8.01
C LEU A 194 -15.11 -7.21 7.59
N ARG A 195 -14.35 -7.86 8.47
CA ARG A 195 -13.82 -9.19 8.23
C ARG A 195 -14.96 -10.20 8.08
N ASP A 196 -15.95 -10.14 8.95
CA ASP A 196 -17.06 -11.09 8.95
C ASP A 196 -17.96 -10.89 7.72
N VAL A 197 -18.19 -9.65 7.30
CA VAL A 197 -18.86 -9.32 6.03
C VAL A 197 -18.02 -9.79 4.84
N TRP A 198 -16.71 -9.50 4.83
CA TRP A 198 -15.80 -9.93 3.75
C TRP A 198 -15.76 -11.47 3.62
N PHE A 199 -15.66 -12.21 4.74
CA PHE A 199 -15.65 -13.66 4.72
C PHE A 199 -16.97 -14.24 4.22
N ARG A 200 -18.10 -13.58 4.49
CA ARG A 200 -19.42 -14.02 4.06
C ARG A 200 -19.75 -13.68 2.61
N THR A 201 -19.29 -12.52 2.12
CA THR A 201 -19.68 -11.99 0.80
C THR A 201 -18.53 -11.86 -0.19
N GLY A 202 -17.39 -11.35 0.22
CA GLY A 202 -16.26 -11.01 -0.65
C GLY A 202 -15.35 -12.20 -0.96
N LYS A 203 -15.06 -13.03 0.04
CA LYS A 203 -14.14 -14.16 -0.13
C LYS A 203 -14.64 -15.22 -1.11
N PRO A 204 -15.92 -15.61 -1.15
CA PRO A 204 -16.43 -16.54 -2.15
C PRO A 204 -16.28 -15.98 -3.56
N VAL A 205 -16.65 -14.71 -3.78
CA VAL A 205 -16.53 -14.03 -5.09
C VAL A 205 -15.06 -13.90 -5.50
N TYR A 206 -14.18 -13.46 -4.59
CA TYR A 206 -12.75 -13.38 -4.84
C TYR A 206 -12.15 -14.73 -5.21
N ARG A 207 -12.50 -15.83 -4.51
CA ARG A 207 -12.02 -17.19 -4.82
C ARG A 207 -12.49 -17.68 -6.20
N VAL A 208 -13.72 -17.37 -6.61
CA VAL A 208 -14.22 -17.72 -7.94
C VAL A 208 -13.47 -16.94 -9.01
N VAL A 209 -13.26 -15.65 -8.83
CA VAL A 209 -12.55 -14.79 -9.79
C VAL A 209 -11.07 -15.17 -9.89
N THR A 210 -10.38 -15.37 -8.77
CA THR A 210 -8.94 -15.66 -8.79
C THR A 210 -8.63 -17.09 -9.22
N ARG A 211 -9.36 -18.09 -8.73
CA ARG A 211 -9.10 -19.49 -9.07
C ARG A 211 -9.68 -19.93 -10.42
N LYS A 212 -10.91 -19.51 -10.75
CA LYS A 212 -11.56 -19.96 -12.01
C LYS A 212 -11.24 -19.08 -13.21
N ILE A 213 -11.06 -17.76 -13.01
CA ILE A 213 -10.87 -16.82 -14.14
C ILE A 213 -9.39 -16.48 -14.33
N LEU A 214 -8.63 -16.24 -13.26
CA LEU A 214 -7.25 -15.78 -13.34
C LEU A 214 -6.20 -16.89 -13.21
N LYS A 215 -6.58 -18.13 -12.85
CA LYS A 215 -5.66 -19.25 -12.58
C LYS A 215 -4.45 -18.85 -11.70
N TRP A 216 -4.67 -17.95 -10.75
CA TRP A 216 -3.63 -17.40 -9.91
C TRP A 216 -3.49 -18.23 -8.63
N GLU A 217 -2.30 -18.81 -8.42
CA GLU A 217 -1.91 -19.34 -7.11
C GLU A 217 -1.55 -18.17 -6.20
N ASP A 218 -2.37 -17.95 -5.17
CA ASP A 218 -2.15 -16.97 -4.14
C ASP A 218 -0.97 -17.41 -3.26
N ASN A 219 0.21 -16.85 -3.48
CA ASN A 219 1.31 -16.87 -2.51
C ASN A 219 1.08 -15.81 -1.41
N GLU A 220 -0.15 -15.75 -0.87
CA GLU A 220 -0.44 -14.89 0.26
C GLU A 220 0.12 -15.48 1.56
N GLY A 221 1.21 -14.90 2.05
CA GLY A 221 1.54 -14.94 3.48
C GLY A 221 2.37 -16.12 3.96
N GLN A 222 3.30 -16.64 3.19
CA GLN A 222 4.36 -17.49 3.74
C GLN A 222 5.65 -16.70 3.95
N GLY A 223 5.62 -15.81 4.97
CA GLY A 223 6.86 -15.53 5.68
C GLY A 223 7.25 -16.78 6.49
N PRO A 224 8.55 -17.03 6.77
CA PRO A 224 8.96 -18.17 7.56
C PRO A 224 8.25 -18.13 8.90
N LYS A 225 7.55 -19.22 9.23
CA LYS A 225 7.04 -19.44 10.58
C LYS A 225 8.23 -19.67 11.51
N PRO A 226 8.21 -19.09 12.74
CA PRO A 226 9.26 -19.35 13.74
C PRO A 226 9.33 -20.81 14.11
#